data_956ec95a87e2c96d19e0c7d500d57fee
#
_entry.id   956ec95a87e2c96d19e0c7d500d57fee
#
_cell.length_a   1.000
_cell.length_b   1.000
_cell.length_c   1.000
_cell.angle_alpha   90.00
_cell.angle_beta   90.00
_cell.angle_gamma   90.00
#
_symmetry.space_group_name_H-M   'P 1'
#
loop_
_entity.id
_entity.type
_entity.pdbx_description
1 polymer ?
#
loop_
_entity_poly.entity_id
_entity_poly.type
_entity_poly.pdbx_seq_one_letter_code
_entity_poly.pdbx_strand_id
1 'polypeptide(L)'
;MGRPAKFDTDEAVEQAMNVFWEHGYAGTTPEMLVTELGIGKGSFYHSFESKQNLFNLALQRYNAHRSDAIADVLARSGSVRPKLRKIMLILTGVGKHRRGCLVVNAVGELSDPDEQVAQAATDLFDMITTEFTRAIKRGRAASEFSGHDNPGGAARSLLATVIGTSVLAKTSTSHDRLRHTINEAISDVCPPLPPD
;
A
#
# COMPACT_ATOMS: atom_id res chain seq x y z
N MET A 1 -3.65 40.27 -18.44
CA MET A 1 -3.62 38.80 -18.40
C MET A 1 -2.89 38.41 -17.12
N GLY A 2 -3.61 37.94 -16.12
CA GLY A 2 -3.00 37.48 -14.85
C GLY A 2 -2.23 36.17 -15.12
N ARG A 3 -0.97 36.12 -14.68
CA ARG A 3 -0.13 34.91 -14.68
C ARG A 3 -0.87 33.85 -13.87
N PRO A 4 -1.13 32.63 -14.38
CA PRO A 4 -1.76 31.57 -13.60
C PRO A 4 -0.96 31.38 -12.31
N ALA A 5 -1.63 31.37 -11.16
CA ALA A 5 -0.97 31.02 -9.90
C ALA A 5 -0.35 29.64 -10.09
N LYS A 6 0.97 29.55 -9.89
CA LYS A 6 1.74 28.31 -10.05
C LYS A 6 1.40 27.45 -8.83
N PHE A 7 0.46 26.51 -8.97
CA PHE A 7 0.17 25.53 -7.90
C PHE A 7 1.31 24.50 -7.86
N ASP A 8 1.50 23.90 -6.70
CA ASP A 8 2.49 22.84 -6.52
C ASP A 8 1.91 21.53 -7.07
N THR A 9 2.56 21.01 -8.11
CA THR A 9 2.14 19.77 -8.77
C THR A 9 2.27 18.56 -7.85
N ASP A 10 3.29 18.54 -6.98
CA ASP A 10 3.50 17.44 -6.03
C ASP A 10 2.41 17.41 -4.97
N GLU A 11 2.01 18.58 -4.45
CA GLU A 11 0.90 18.70 -3.52
C GLU A 11 -0.42 18.29 -4.19
N ALA A 12 -0.63 18.70 -5.44
CA ALA A 12 -1.82 18.31 -6.19
C ALA A 12 -1.91 16.79 -6.42
N VAL A 13 -0.80 16.11 -6.72
CA VAL A 13 -0.77 14.64 -6.83
C VAL A 13 -1.08 13.98 -5.49
N GLU A 14 -0.59 14.52 -4.38
CA GLU A 14 -0.88 14.02 -3.03
C GLU A 14 -2.37 14.15 -2.68
N GLN A 15 -2.98 15.29 -3.00
CA GLN A 15 -4.42 15.52 -2.80
C GLN A 15 -5.24 14.60 -3.69
N ALA A 16 -4.89 14.49 -4.99
CA ALA A 16 -5.57 13.61 -5.94
C ALA A 16 -5.48 12.13 -5.51
N MET A 17 -4.34 11.68 -4.98
CA MET A 17 -4.18 10.33 -4.43
C MET A 17 -5.23 10.06 -3.35
N ASN A 18 -5.49 11.01 -2.45
CA ASN A 18 -6.50 10.86 -1.42
C ASN A 18 -7.92 10.83 -1.98
N VAL A 19 -8.23 11.64 -3.00
CA VAL A 19 -9.53 11.63 -3.70
C VAL A 19 -9.78 10.28 -4.35
N PHE A 20 -8.82 9.77 -5.13
CA PHE A 20 -8.92 8.44 -5.74
C PHE A 20 -9.03 7.31 -4.70
N TRP A 21 -8.34 7.45 -3.57
CA TRP A 21 -8.40 6.41 -2.52
C TRP A 21 -9.75 6.37 -1.82
N GLU A 22 -10.43 7.52 -1.71
CA GLU A 22 -11.77 7.62 -1.10
C GLU A 22 -12.86 7.16 -2.06
N HIS A 23 -12.82 7.61 -3.31
CA HIS A 23 -13.92 7.46 -4.27
C HIS A 23 -13.70 6.37 -5.33
N GLY A 24 -12.49 5.82 -5.44
CA GLY A 24 -12.09 4.95 -6.54
C GLY A 24 -11.83 5.72 -7.85
N TYR A 25 -11.33 5.00 -8.86
CA TYR A 25 -11.07 5.61 -10.18
C TYR A 25 -12.37 5.98 -10.90
N ALA A 26 -13.33 5.04 -10.99
CA ALA A 26 -14.60 5.27 -11.70
C ALA A 26 -15.47 6.33 -10.99
N GLY A 27 -15.48 6.33 -9.65
CA GLY A 27 -16.23 7.28 -8.85
C GLY A 27 -15.65 8.70 -8.83
N THR A 28 -14.41 8.90 -9.29
CA THR A 28 -13.75 10.22 -9.35
C THR A 28 -13.93 10.85 -10.72
N THR A 29 -14.49 12.06 -10.78
CA THR A 29 -14.61 12.81 -12.03
C THR A 29 -13.53 13.90 -12.15
N PRO A 30 -13.19 14.38 -13.38
CA PRO A 30 -12.29 15.52 -13.55
C PRO A 30 -12.78 16.78 -12.82
N GLU A 31 -14.09 16.99 -12.77
CA GLU A 31 -14.69 18.14 -12.06
C GLU A 31 -14.45 18.04 -10.55
N MET A 32 -14.58 16.85 -9.96
CA MET A 32 -14.22 16.62 -8.55
C MET A 32 -12.75 16.95 -8.30
N LEU A 33 -11.84 16.44 -9.14
CA LEU A 33 -10.41 16.71 -9.02
C LEU A 33 -10.11 18.21 -9.11
N VAL A 34 -10.65 18.91 -10.10
CA VAL A 34 -10.51 20.38 -10.27
C VAL A 34 -10.94 21.12 -9.00
N THR A 35 -12.07 20.70 -8.42
CA THR A 35 -12.62 21.31 -7.20
C THR A 35 -11.74 21.03 -5.97
N GLU A 36 -11.39 19.78 -5.75
CA GLU A 36 -10.59 19.36 -4.58
C GLU A 36 -9.16 19.91 -4.63
N LEU A 37 -8.57 20.00 -5.83
CA LEU A 37 -7.23 20.56 -6.02
C LEU A 37 -7.22 22.10 -6.01
N GLY A 38 -8.39 22.75 -6.06
CA GLY A 38 -8.49 24.21 -6.10
C GLY A 38 -7.87 24.84 -7.33
N ILE A 39 -7.82 24.13 -8.47
CA ILE A 39 -7.19 24.60 -9.72
C ILE A 39 -8.22 24.80 -10.83
N GLY A 40 -7.90 25.65 -11.80
CA GLY A 40 -8.77 25.81 -12.98
C GLY A 40 -8.72 24.59 -13.91
N LYS A 41 -9.83 24.31 -14.63
CA LYS A 41 -9.92 23.20 -15.58
C LYS A 41 -8.79 23.24 -16.64
N GLY A 42 -8.44 24.43 -17.14
CA GLY A 42 -7.32 24.61 -18.06
C GLY A 42 -5.98 24.23 -17.46
N SER A 43 -5.73 24.57 -16.18
CA SER A 43 -4.51 24.21 -15.46
C SER A 43 -4.44 22.70 -15.21
N PHE A 44 -5.56 22.07 -14.89
CA PHE A 44 -5.66 20.61 -14.74
C PHE A 44 -5.18 19.88 -15.99
N TYR A 45 -5.78 20.16 -17.14
CA TYR A 45 -5.42 19.49 -18.38
C TYR A 45 -4.02 19.86 -18.89
N HIS A 46 -3.57 21.08 -18.62
CA HIS A 46 -2.20 21.49 -18.96
C HIS A 46 -1.14 20.70 -18.15
N SER A 47 -1.41 20.44 -16.87
CA SER A 47 -0.42 19.79 -15.98
C SER A 47 -0.51 18.27 -15.95
N PHE A 48 -1.71 17.73 -16.11
CA PHE A 48 -1.95 16.30 -15.94
C PHE A 48 -2.46 15.60 -17.20
N GLU A 49 -2.81 16.35 -18.27
CA GLU A 49 -3.31 15.85 -19.54
C GLU A 49 -4.66 15.11 -19.44
N SER A 50 -4.78 14.17 -18.49
CA SER A 50 -5.97 13.35 -18.29
C SER A 50 -6.15 12.92 -16.83
N LYS A 51 -7.38 12.47 -16.49
CA LYS A 51 -7.65 11.79 -15.21
C LYS A 51 -6.81 10.53 -15.05
N GLN A 52 -6.62 9.77 -16.13
CA GLN A 52 -5.82 8.56 -16.15
C GLN A 52 -4.36 8.83 -15.77
N ASN A 53 -3.75 9.84 -16.39
CA ASN A 53 -2.37 10.19 -16.11
C ASN A 53 -2.20 10.66 -14.64
N LEU A 54 -3.12 11.50 -14.13
CA LEU A 54 -3.09 11.90 -12.72
C LEU A 54 -3.30 10.70 -11.78
N PHE A 55 -4.12 9.72 -12.17
CA PHE A 55 -4.29 8.49 -11.40
C PHE A 55 -3.00 7.66 -11.35
N ASN A 56 -2.30 7.53 -12.46
CA ASN A 56 -1.01 6.84 -12.52
C ASN A 56 0.05 7.52 -11.63
N LEU A 57 0.11 8.85 -11.65
CA LEU A 57 0.96 9.62 -10.73
C LEU A 57 0.57 9.39 -9.26
N ALA A 58 -0.72 9.32 -8.95
CA ALA A 58 -1.23 9.02 -7.63
C ALA A 58 -0.84 7.61 -7.14
N LEU A 59 -0.89 6.60 -8.02
CA LEU A 59 -0.44 5.24 -7.71
C LEU A 59 1.07 5.18 -7.44
N GLN A 60 1.88 5.88 -8.24
CA GLN A 60 3.32 5.98 -8.02
C GLN A 60 3.63 6.66 -6.67
N ARG A 61 2.95 7.75 -6.34
CA ARG A 61 3.06 8.45 -5.05
C ARG A 61 2.69 7.52 -3.88
N TYR A 62 1.60 6.77 -4.03
CA TYR A 62 1.18 5.78 -3.04
C TYR A 62 2.25 4.71 -2.81
N ASN A 63 2.84 4.16 -3.88
CA ASN A 63 3.90 3.16 -3.81
C ASN A 63 5.15 3.71 -3.10
N ALA A 64 5.56 4.94 -3.42
CA ALA A 64 6.67 5.61 -2.73
C ALA A 64 6.42 5.72 -1.22
N HIS A 65 5.23 6.19 -0.81
CA HIS A 65 4.87 6.26 0.62
C HIS A 65 4.88 4.89 1.31
N ARG A 66 4.49 3.82 0.61
CA ARG A 66 4.55 2.46 1.18
C ARG A 66 5.99 1.98 1.34
N SER A 67 6.83 2.24 0.35
CA SER A 67 8.26 1.93 0.40
C SER A 67 8.95 2.63 1.57
N ASP A 68 8.76 3.93 1.70
CA ASP A 68 9.35 4.73 2.79
C ASP A 68 8.89 4.24 4.17
N ALA A 69 7.58 4.01 4.33
CA ALA A 69 7.03 3.51 5.59
C ALA A 69 7.57 2.12 5.99
N ILE A 70 7.81 1.23 5.01
CA ILE A 70 8.43 -0.08 5.24
C ILE A 70 9.91 0.11 5.64
N ALA A 71 10.65 0.92 4.89
CA ALA A 71 12.05 1.21 5.17
C ALA A 71 12.24 1.78 6.57
N ASP A 72 11.42 2.75 6.97
CA ASP A 72 11.43 3.35 8.31
C ASP A 72 11.22 2.32 9.43
N VAL A 73 10.28 1.38 9.24
CA VAL A 73 10.04 0.33 10.24
C VAL A 73 11.21 -0.64 10.30
N LEU A 74 11.76 -1.04 9.16
CA LEU A 74 12.87 -1.99 9.09
C LEU A 74 14.19 -1.42 9.61
N ALA A 75 14.41 -0.10 9.49
CA ALA A 75 15.61 0.58 9.99
C ALA A 75 15.68 0.64 11.53
N ARG A 76 14.56 0.51 12.22
CA ARG A 76 14.54 0.56 13.70
C ARG A 76 15.26 -0.65 14.31
N SER A 77 15.78 -0.52 15.51
CA SER A 77 16.29 -1.63 16.31
C SER A 77 15.16 -2.59 16.73
N GLY A 78 15.52 -3.79 17.20
CA GLY A 78 14.59 -4.78 17.73
C GLY A 78 14.24 -5.90 16.76
N SER A 79 13.48 -6.87 17.24
CA SER A 79 13.18 -8.12 16.58
C SER A 79 12.28 -7.98 15.34
N VAL A 80 12.35 -8.96 14.46
CA VAL A 80 11.68 -8.94 13.15
C VAL A 80 10.16 -9.11 13.26
N ARG A 81 9.66 -9.99 14.14
CA ARG A 81 8.20 -10.25 14.24
C ARG A 81 7.37 -8.99 14.51
N PRO A 82 7.70 -8.12 15.50
CA PRO A 82 7.00 -6.86 15.70
C PRO A 82 7.09 -5.90 14.49
N LYS A 83 8.21 -5.92 13.75
CA LYS A 83 8.37 -5.11 12.55
C LYS A 83 7.45 -5.59 11.43
N LEU A 84 7.40 -6.89 11.14
CA LEU A 84 6.46 -7.48 10.18
C LEU A 84 5.02 -7.12 10.53
N ARG A 85 4.63 -7.27 11.80
CA ARG A 85 3.31 -6.87 12.28
C ARG A 85 3.02 -5.40 12.03
N LYS A 86 3.97 -4.52 12.34
CA LYS A 86 3.83 -3.07 12.13
C LYS A 86 3.65 -2.74 10.65
N ILE A 87 4.44 -3.36 9.79
CA ILE A 87 4.36 -3.16 8.33
C ILE A 87 2.99 -3.62 7.82
N MET A 88 2.53 -4.82 8.18
CA MET A 88 1.23 -5.33 7.74
C MET A 88 0.08 -4.43 8.20
N LEU A 89 0.12 -3.88 9.43
CA LEU A 89 -0.87 -2.91 9.91
C LEU A 89 -0.84 -1.60 9.11
N ILE A 90 0.34 -1.13 8.69
CA ILE A 90 0.49 0.07 7.84
C ILE A 90 -0.09 -0.20 6.44
N LEU A 91 0.25 -1.33 5.85
CA LEU A 91 -0.16 -1.69 4.49
C LEU A 91 -1.67 -1.89 4.37
N THR A 92 -2.29 -2.48 5.39
CA THR A 92 -3.73 -2.78 5.40
C THR A 92 -4.60 -1.63 5.91
N GLY A 93 -4.00 -0.65 6.62
CA GLY A 93 -4.73 0.44 7.27
C GLY A 93 -5.59 0.00 8.46
N VAL A 94 -5.47 -1.24 8.93
CA VAL A 94 -6.25 -1.78 10.05
C VAL A 94 -6.03 -0.95 11.32
N GLY A 95 -7.12 -0.43 11.87
CA GLY A 95 -7.11 0.43 13.06
C GLY A 95 -6.93 1.93 12.77
N LYS A 96 -6.82 2.33 11.49
CA LYS A 96 -6.73 3.74 11.09
C LYS A 96 -7.89 4.18 10.20
N HIS A 97 -8.21 3.41 9.18
CA HIS A 97 -9.25 3.74 8.20
C HIS A 97 -9.81 2.47 7.57
N ARG A 98 -10.91 2.60 6.82
CA ARG A 98 -11.55 1.50 6.08
C ARG A 98 -11.39 1.60 4.56
N ARG A 99 -10.40 2.38 4.08
CA ARG A 99 -10.18 2.59 2.65
C ARG A 99 -9.46 1.42 1.96
N GLY A 100 -8.88 0.50 2.75
CA GLY A 100 -8.06 -0.59 2.21
C GLY A 100 -6.74 -0.09 1.59
N CYS A 101 -6.23 -0.81 0.60
CA CYS A 101 -5.04 -0.44 -0.17
C CYS A 101 -5.47 0.17 -1.52
N LEU A 102 -4.95 1.35 -1.88
CA LEU A 102 -5.32 2.02 -3.14
C LEU A 102 -5.02 1.15 -4.36
N VAL A 103 -3.85 0.52 -4.40
CA VAL A 103 -3.44 -0.35 -5.53
C VAL A 103 -4.32 -1.60 -5.63
N VAL A 104 -4.63 -2.26 -4.51
CA VAL A 104 -5.55 -3.42 -4.49
C VAL A 104 -6.95 -3.01 -4.95
N ASN A 105 -7.42 -1.83 -4.55
CA ASN A 105 -8.69 -1.28 -5.01
C ASN A 105 -8.67 -1.03 -6.52
N ALA A 106 -7.60 -0.42 -7.04
CA ALA A 106 -7.45 -0.13 -8.47
C ALA A 106 -7.50 -1.40 -9.33
N VAL A 107 -6.76 -2.43 -8.94
CA VAL A 107 -6.78 -3.74 -9.63
C VAL A 107 -8.16 -4.40 -9.58
N GLY A 108 -8.87 -4.30 -8.45
CA GLY A 108 -10.20 -4.88 -8.30
C GLY A 108 -11.32 -4.10 -9.00
N GLU A 109 -11.14 -2.80 -9.22
CA GLU A 109 -12.13 -1.93 -9.85
C GLU A 109 -12.05 -1.95 -11.38
N LEU A 110 -10.85 -2.04 -11.93
CA LEU A 110 -10.59 -2.03 -13.36
C LEU A 110 -10.58 -3.47 -13.86
N SER A 111 -11.66 -3.88 -14.54
CA SER A 111 -11.82 -5.25 -15.07
C SER A 111 -10.76 -5.60 -16.13
N ASP A 112 -10.22 -4.60 -16.78
CA ASP A 112 -9.07 -4.69 -17.67
C ASP A 112 -8.15 -3.51 -17.32
N PRO A 113 -7.29 -3.66 -16.28
CA PRO A 113 -6.40 -2.60 -15.87
C PRO A 113 -5.44 -2.26 -17.00
N ASP A 114 -5.28 -0.95 -17.26
CA ASP A 114 -4.27 -0.52 -18.20
C ASP A 114 -2.86 -0.98 -17.73
N GLU A 115 -1.94 -1.02 -18.66
CA GLU A 115 -0.58 -1.53 -18.42
C GLU A 115 0.11 -0.80 -17.24
N GLN A 116 -0.16 0.50 -17.06
CA GLN A 116 0.46 1.30 -15.99
C GLN A 116 -0.10 0.93 -14.62
N VAL A 117 -1.41 0.64 -14.51
CA VAL A 117 -2.01 0.17 -13.25
C VAL A 117 -1.50 -1.22 -12.90
N ALA A 118 -1.42 -2.13 -13.89
CA ALA A 118 -0.87 -3.46 -13.69
C ALA A 118 0.61 -3.40 -13.25
N GLN A 119 1.40 -2.52 -13.87
CA GLN A 119 2.81 -2.32 -13.49
C GLN A 119 2.94 -1.76 -12.08
N ALA A 120 2.15 -0.72 -11.72
CA ALA A 120 2.18 -0.15 -10.37
C ALA A 120 1.82 -1.19 -9.29
N ALA A 121 0.91 -2.12 -9.59
CA ALA A 121 0.57 -3.22 -8.70
C ALA A 121 1.72 -4.22 -8.56
N THR A 122 2.30 -4.63 -9.68
CA THR A 122 3.45 -5.54 -9.71
C THR A 122 4.62 -4.97 -8.91
N ASP A 123 4.99 -3.71 -9.15
CA ASP A 123 6.08 -3.02 -8.46
C ASP A 123 5.88 -2.99 -6.95
N LEU A 124 4.65 -2.67 -6.49
CA LEU A 124 4.33 -2.66 -5.06
C LEU A 124 4.44 -4.07 -4.45
N PHE A 125 3.87 -5.08 -5.10
CA PHE A 125 3.81 -6.44 -4.57
C PHE A 125 5.20 -7.09 -4.55
N ASP A 126 6.02 -6.85 -5.56
CA ASP A 126 7.40 -7.32 -5.63
C ASP A 126 8.28 -6.64 -4.57
N MET A 127 8.12 -5.33 -4.38
CA MET A 127 8.80 -4.58 -3.32
C MET A 127 8.45 -5.14 -1.94
N ILE A 128 7.16 -5.32 -1.63
CA ILE A 128 6.72 -5.88 -0.34
C ILE A 128 7.27 -7.30 -0.13
N THR A 129 7.17 -8.16 -1.15
CA THR A 129 7.68 -9.53 -1.11
C THR A 129 9.18 -9.56 -0.85
N THR A 130 9.92 -8.69 -1.50
CA THR A 130 11.37 -8.56 -1.34
C THR A 130 11.73 -8.15 0.08
N GLU A 131 11.08 -7.13 0.64
CA GLU A 131 11.36 -6.64 1.98
C GLU A 131 10.94 -7.65 3.07
N PHE A 132 9.81 -8.33 2.89
CA PHE A 132 9.43 -9.43 3.79
C PHE A 132 10.44 -10.59 3.73
N THR A 133 10.87 -10.98 2.53
CA THR A 133 11.90 -12.03 2.36
C THR A 133 13.19 -11.68 3.08
N ARG A 134 13.67 -10.43 2.93
CA ARG A 134 14.88 -9.92 3.61
C ARG A 134 14.70 -9.91 5.13
N ALA A 135 13.55 -9.48 5.62
CA ALA A 135 13.25 -9.43 7.04
C ALA A 135 13.23 -10.84 7.64
N ILE A 136 12.54 -11.80 7.00
CA ILE A 136 12.46 -13.19 7.45
C ILE A 136 13.86 -13.84 7.48
N LYS A 137 14.67 -13.64 6.43
CA LYS A 137 16.05 -14.14 6.41
C LYS A 137 16.89 -13.57 7.56
N ARG A 138 16.77 -12.28 7.87
CA ARG A 138 17.49 -11.64 8.99
C ARG A 138 17.07 -12.21 10.35
N GLY A 139 15.75 -12.36 10.59
CA GLY A 139 15.27 -12.92 11.85
C GLY A 139 15.73 -14.37 12.08
N ARG A 140 15.74 -15.18 11.02
CA ARG A 140 16.29 -16.54 11.08
C ARG A 140 17.80 -16.55 11.39
N ALA A 141 18.56 -15.72 10.69
CA ALA A 141 20.01 -15.61 10.94
C ALA A 141 20.34 -15.13 12.37
N ALA A 142 19.45 -14.35 12.97
CA ALA A 142 19.55 -13.89 14.36
C ALA A 142 18.95 -14.89 15.37
N SER A 143 18.49 -16.07 14.94
CA SER A 143 17.83 -17.07 15.79
C SER A 143 16.63 -16.51 16.58
N GLU A 144 15.87 -15.59 15.98
CA GLU A 144 14.66 -15.02 16.61
C GLU A 144 13.46 -15.99 16.55
N PHE A 145 13.44 -16.87 15.55
CA PHE A 145 12.38 -17.87 15.32
C PHE A 145 12.92 -19.01 14.44
N SER A 146 12.28 -20.17 14.56
CA SER A 146 12.42 -21.25 13.58
C SER A 146 11.59 -20.89 12.33
N GLY A 147 11.85 -21.49 11.19
CA GLY A 147 11.07 -21.08 10.03
C GLY A 147 11.24 -21.98 8.82
N HIS A 148 10.34 -21.80 7.87
CA HIS A 148 10.32 -22.52 6.61
C HIS A 148 11.64 -22.39 5.83
N ASP A 149 12.03 -23.45 5.15
CA ASP A 149 13.21 -23.45 4.26
C ASP A 149 13.04 -22.52 3.03
N ASN A 150 11.82 -22.01 2.83
CA ASN A 150 11.48 -21.10 1.73
C ASN A 150 11.02 -19.71 2.25
N PRO A 151 11.94 -18.79 2.58
CA PRO A 151 11.57 -17.43 3.01
C PRO A 151 10.78 -16.63 1.97
N GLY A 152 11.02 -16.88 0.68
CA GLY A 152 10.26 -16.24 -0.40
C GLY A 152 8.82 -16.73 -0.47
N GLY A 153 8.57 -18.02 -0.24
CA GLY A 153 7.22 -18.58 -0.11
C GLY A 153 6.48 -17.97 1.08
N ALA A 154 7.15 -17.91 2.23
CA ALA A 154 6.63 -17.29 3.44
C ALA A 154 6.27 -15.80 3.22
N ALA A 155 7.13 -15.04 2.54
CA ALA A 155 6.87 -13.64 2.19
C ALA A 155 5.64 -13.48 1.28
N ARG A 156 5.46 -14.36 0.29
CA ARG A 156 4.26 -14.37 -0.58
C ARG A 156 2.98 -14.68 0.20
N SER A 157 3.03 -15.57 1.19
CA SER A 157 1.89 -15.84 2.07
C SER A 157 1.51 -14.61 2.91
N LEU A 158 2.50 -13.89 3.44
CA LEU A 158 2.24 -12.62 4.14
C LEU A 158 1.66 -11.55 3.19
N LEU A 159 2.15 -11.44 1.95
CA LEU A 159 1.58 -10.54 0.96
C LEU A 159 0.12 -10.89 0.66
N ALA A 160 -0.20 -12.16 0.43
CA ALA A 160 -1.58 -12.61 0.22
C ALA A 160 -2.48 -12.25 1.41
N THR A 161 -1.98 -12.38 2.64
CA THR A 161 -2.68 -11.95 3.85
C THR A 161 -2.89 -10.42 3.87
N VAL A 162 -1.89 -9.63 3.48
CA VAL A 162 -2.02 -8.16 3.35
C VAL A 162 -3.11 -7.80 2.35
N ILE A 163 -3.12 -8.41 1.17
CA ILE A 163 -4.12 -8.16 0.13
C ILE A 163 -5.53 -8.51 0.63
N GLY A 164 -5.72 -9.72 1.13
CA GLY A 164 -7.01 -10.18 1.67
C GLY A 164 -7.50 -9.33 2.84
N THR A 165 -6.62 -8.99 3.79
CA THR A 165 -6.95 -8.13 4.92
C THR A 165 -7.30 -6.70 4.48
N SER A 166 -6.64 -6.17 3.43
CA SER A 166 -6.96 -4.85 2.86
C SER A 166 -8.36 -4.80 2.27
N VAL A 167 -8.81 -5.89 1.62
CA VAL A 167 -10.19 -6.01 1.11
C VAL A 167 -11.18 -6.14 2.26
N LEU A 168 -10.90 -7.02 3.24
CA LEU A 168 -11.75 -7.21 4.41
C LEU A 168 -11.87 -5.95 5.27
N ALA A 169 -10.85 -5.09 5.31
CA ALA A 169 -10.89 -3.82 6.03
C ALA A 169 -11.95 -2.84 5.50
N LYS A 170 -12.39 -3.01 4.25
CA LYS A 170 -13.49 -2.22 3.64
C LYS A 170 -14.88 -2.71 4.05
N THR A 171 -14.97 -3.88 4.66
CA THR A 171 -16.23 -4.49 5.11
C THR A 171 -16.53 -4.14 6.56
N SER A 172 -17.62 -4.70 7.10
CA SER A 172 -17.98 -4.59 8.53
C SER A 172 -17.12 -5.45 9.46
N THR A 173 -16.10 -6.15 8.94
CA THR A 173 -15.17 -6.96 9.76
C THR A 173 -14.49 -6.10 10.81
N SER A 174 -14.50 -6.55 12.08
CA SER A 174 -13.89 -5.78 13.16
C SER A 174 -12.36 -5.72 13.01
N HIS A 175 -11.78 -4.60 13.41
CA HIS A 175 -10.33 -4.42 13.38
C HIS A 175 -9.58 -5.44 14.25
N ASP A 176 -10.19 -5.94 15.32
CA ASP A 176 -9.57 -6.95 16.19
C ASP A 176 -9.47 -8.32 15.50
N ARG A 177 -10.50 -8.72 14.74
CA ARG A 177 -10.42 -9.92 13.88
C ARG A 177 -9.31 -9.79 12.83
N LEU A 178 -9.21 -8.63 12.18
CA LEU A 178 -8.16 -8.39 11.18
C LEU A 178 -6.75 -8.39 11.80
N ARG A 179 -6.60 -7.81 13.00
CA ARG A 179 -5.34 -7.89 13.76
C ARG A 179 -4.98 -9.32 14.14
N HIS A 180 -5.97 -10.12 14.53
CA HIS A 180 -5.78 -11.53 14.83
C HIS A 180 -5.29 -12.29 13.60
N THR A 181 -5.94 -12.13 12.45
CA THR A 181 -5.51 -12.74 11.18
C THR A 181 -4.06 -12.39 10.83
N ILE A 182 -3.66 -11.12 11.01
CA ILE A 182 -2.25 -10.69 10.80
C ILE A 182 -1.31 -11.40 11.78
N ASN A 183 -1.68 -11.51 13.05
CA ASN A 183 -0.84 -12.15 14.06
C ASN A 183 -0.65 -13.65 13.80
N GLU A 184 -1.73 -14.35 13.42
CA GLU A 184 -1.69 -15.76 13.04
C GLU A 184 -0.76 -15.99 11.83
N ALA A 185 -0.95 -15.21 10.75
CA ALA A 185 -0.09 -15.32 9.57
C ALA A 185 1.40 -15.12 9.89
N ILE A 186 1.72 -14.20 10.81
CA ILE A 186 3.11 -14.00 11.27
C ILE A 186 3.58 -15.19 12.11
N SER A 187 2.73 -15.75 12.95
CA SER A 187 3.08 -16.91 13.79
C SER A 187 3.34 -18.16 12.95
N ASP A 188 2.58 -18.35 11.89
CA ASP A 188 2.78 -19.45 10.95
C ASP A 188 4.11 -19.32 10.18
N VAL A 189 4.46 -18.09 9.77
CA VAL A 189 5.69 -17.81 9.01
C VAL A 189 6.94 -17.74 9.89
N CYS A 190 6.79 -17.27 11.12
CA CYS A 190 7.86 -17.05 12.09
C CYS A 190 7.53 -17.81 13.40
N PRO A 191 7.44 -19.14 13.42
CA PRO A 191 7.14 -19.90 14.63
C PRO A 191 8.25 -19.72 15.66
N PRO A 192 7.94 -19.81 16.98
CA PRO A 192 8.96 -19.73 18.02
C PRO A 192 10.02 -20.85 17.84
N LEU A 193 11.19 -20.63 18.40
CA LEU A 193 12.19 -21.69 18.48
C LEU A 193 11.62 -22.87 19.30
N PRO A 194 11.97 -24.13 18.97
CA PRO A 194 11.62 -25.24 19.80
C PRO A 194 12.23 -25.04 21.23
N PRO A 195 11.56 -25.51 22.26
CA PRO A 195 12.15 -25.51 23.61
C PRO A 195 13.42 -26.39 23.60
N ASP A 196 14.43 -25.97 24.34
CA ASP A 196 15.67 -26.73 24.58
C ASP A 196 15.41 -28.05 25.28
#